data_e9d790d7676b111b537ddf97b84dd164
#
_entry.id   e9d790d7676b111b537ddf97b84dd164
#
_cell.length_a   1.000
_cell.length_b   1.000
_cell.length_c   1.000
_cell.angle_alpha   90.00
_cell.angle_beta   90.00
_cell.angle_gamma   90.00
#
_symmetry.space_group_name_H-M   'P 1'
#
loop_
_entity.id
_entity.type
_entity.pdbx_description
1 polymer ?
#
loop_
_entity_poly.entity_id
_entity_poly.type
_entity_poly.pdbx_seq_one_letter_code
_entity_poly.pdbx_strand_id
1 'polypeptide(L)'
;MSPIISGFALLLTCLALPIFAYANDTMALTDEPILQFGNSTWLDDTRDDAKNWLNHTAQHVDGWFGVSDLDEPAHASIRLMLDTHYNEYDGTTVKPRIRGRIKLPTLENRLSVIIGDDKLDLEHGGGIHNDGRAITYGNNAFNRRQNREDNTSLALRWSKFQNDIGVDTDADIGLRSDDLYLKLHAQKKWNLDHRIHARFEQMYRYGTKSEHYALSTLEFSQPQSKHRILINRTHLSYTHKDTEESAWGNSLYQQHHLDGKHGTRTFGYGIYTGGDVVDKRFELDVYGPYASYRQPIWRKWLFVQADISYYNNKDRDRDHHLGIFNRLEMVF
;
A
#
# COMPACT_ATOMS: atom_id res chain seq x y z
N MET A 1 14.25 33.05 -15.65
CA MET A 1 13.23 32.12 -16.17
C MET A 1 13.92 30.81 -16.51
N SER A 2 13.72 29.81 -15.72
CA SER A 2 14.53 28.60 -15.67
C SER A 2 13.87 27.47 -16.50
N PRO A 3 14.59 26.59 -17.21
CA PRO A 3 14.07 25.63 -18.17
C PRO A 3 13.42 24.36 -17.51
N ILE A 4 13.05 24.43 -16.25
CA ILE A 4 12.49 23.28 -15.50
C ILE A 4 11.00 23.06 -15.81
N ILE A 5 10.31 24.01 -16.44
CA ILE A 5 8.86 23.94 -16.71
C ILE A 5 8.54 23.04 -17.92
N SER A 6 9.46 22.79 -18.83
CA SER A 6 9.18 22.00 -20.05
C SER A 6 9.16 20.48 -19.83
N GLY A 7 9.78 19.94 -18.77
CA GLY A 7 9.76 18.51 -18.48
C GLY A 7 8.46 18.01 -17.83
N PHE A 8 7.74 18.88 -17.15
CA PHE A 8 6.49 18.53 -16.46
C PHE A 8 5.28 18.44 -17.42
N ALA A 9 5.31 19.20 -18.51
CA ALA A 9 4.24 19.19 -19.51
C ALA A 9 4.17 17.85 -20.29
N LEU A 10 5.28 17.15 -20.44
CA LEU A 10 5.32 15.89 -21.19
C LEU A 10 4.75 14.70 -20.42
N LEU A 11 4.79 14.72 -19.09
CA LEU A 11 4.21 13.65 -18.26
C LEU A 11 2.67 13.79 -18.10
N LEU A 12 2.16 15.02 -18.18
CA LEU A 12 0.72 15.28 -18.09
C LEU A 12 -0.02 14.97 -19.39
N THR A 13 0.64 15.06 -20.55
CA THR A 13 0.05 14.77 -21.85
C THR A 13 -0.16 13.29 -22.12
N CYS A 14 0.53 12.39 -21.43
CA CYS A 14 0.28 10.95 -21.53
C CYS A 14 -0.96 10.47 -20.76
N LEU A 15 -1.54 11.31 -19.91
CA LEU A 15 -2.73 10.99 -19.08
C LEU A 15 -4.07 11.36 -19.75
N ALA A 16 -4.04 12.13 -20.83
CA ALA A 16 -5.21 12.54 -21.57
C ALA A 16 -5.47 11.64 -22.80
N LEU A 17 -5.75 10.37 -22.60
CA LEU A 17 -6.30 9.51 -23.64
C LEU A 17 -7.79 9.25 -23.38
N PRO A 18 -8.62 9.24 -24.43
CA PRO A 18 -10.06 9.40 -24.34
C PRO A 18 -10.74 8.21 -23.68
N ILE A 19 -11.63 8.54 -22.76
CA ILE A 19 -12.64 7.64 -22.23
C ILE A 19 -13.71 7.49 -23.32
N PHE A 20 -13.62 6.46 -24.17
CA PHE A 20 -14.77 5.97 -24.91
C PHE A 20 -14.87 4.45 -24.83
N ALA A 21 -16.06 4.05 -24.51
CA ALA A 21 -16.61 2.74 -24.25
C ALA A 21 -16.32 1.67 -25.31
N TYR A 22 -16.28 0.41 -24.84
CA TYR A 22 -17.18 -0.61 -25.37
C TYR A 22 -17.36 -1.72 -24.32
N ALA A 23 -18.62 -1.99 -24.01
CA ALA A 23 -19.04 -3.17 -23.25
C ALA A 23 -19.03 -4.38 -24.18
N ASN A 24 -18.57 -5.50 -23.69
CA ASN A 24 -19.21 -6.81 -23.64
C ASN A 24 -18.18 -7.92 -23.40
N ASP A 25 -18.58 -8.76 -22.55
CA ASP A 25 -18.55 -10.21 -22.46
C ASP A 25 -17.81 -10.79 -21.24
N THR A 26 -18.63 -11.55 -20.55
CA THR A 26 -18.34 -12.50 -19.49
C THR A 26 -17.18 -13.43 -19.86
N MET A 27 -16.13 -13.51 -18.98
CA MET A 27 -15.30 -14.68 -18.92
C MET A 27 -14.92 -15.05 -17.49
N ALA A 28 -15.15 -16.32 -17.22
CA ALA A 28 -14.73 -17.04 -16.02
C ALA A 28 -13.21 -16.99 -15.86
N LEU A 29 -12.75 -17.05 -14.61
CA LEU A 29 -11.35 -17.32 -14.28
C LEU A 29 -11.02 -18.75 -14.70
N THR A 30 -10.52 -18.89 -15.92
CA THR A 30 -9.79 -20.07 -16.38
C THR A 30 -8.34 -19.68 -16.51
N ASP A 31 -7.44 -20.57 -16.07
CA ASP A 31 -6.00 -20.50 -16.36
C ASP A 31 -5.79 -20.35 -17.87
N GLU A 32 -5.68 -19.12 -18.33
CA GLU A 32 -5.34 -18.86 -19.72
C GLU A 32 -3.84 -18.87 -19.91
N PRO A 33 -3.36 -19.50 -21.01
CA PRO A 33 -1.94 -19.48 -21.35
C PRO A 33 -1.49 -18.04 -21.53
N ILE A 34 -0.30 -17.74 -21.02
CA ILE A 34 0.38 -16.45 -21.13
C ILE A 34 0.38 -16.02 -22.60
N LEU A 35 -0.54 -15.14 -22.99
CA LEU A 35 -0.49 -14.51 -24.30
C LEU A 35 0.80 -13.69 -24.37
N GLN A 36 1.75 -14.16 -25.17
CA GLN A 36 2.96 -13.42 -25.52
C GLN A 36 2.56 -12.14 -26.26
N PHE A 37 2.48 -11.03 -25.54
CA PHE A 37 2.28 -9.71 -26.13
C PHE A 37 3.63 -9.12 -26.53
N GLY A 38 3.96 -9.23 -27.81
CA GLY A 38 5.14 -8.60 -28.41
C GLY A 38 6.46 -9.28 -28.03
N ASN A 39 7.51 -9.03 -28.79
CA ASN A 39 8.84 -9.52 -28.51
C ASN A 39 9.26 -9.13 -27.07
N SER A 40 9.81 -10.09 -26.31
CA SER A 40 10.42 -9.83 -25.01
C SER A 40 11.45 -8.72 -25.18
N THR A 41 11.49 -7.81 -24.23
CA THR A 41 12.50 -6.77 -24.21
C THR A 41 13.55 -7.12 -23.16
N TRP A 42 14.72 -6.51 -23.25
CA TRP A 42 15.77 -6.69 -22.25
C TRP A 42 15.26 -6.45 -20.81
N LEU A 43 14.21 -5.63 -20.62
CA LEU A 43 13.57 -5.39 -19.31
C LEU A 43 12.75 -6.59 -18.85
N ASP A 44 12.06 -7.30 -19.75
CA ASP A 44 11.33 -8.52 -19.42
C ASP A 44 12.33 -9.62 -19.02
N ASP A 45 13.41 -9.77 -19.80
CA ASP A 45 14.46 -10.75 -19.54
C ASP A 45 15.16 -10.47 -18.19
N THR A 46 15.55 -9.22 -17.95
CA THR A 46 16.16 -8.80 -16.65
C THR A 46 15.22 -9.03 -15.47
N ARG A 47 13.92 -8.76 -15.65
CA ARG A 47 12.93 -9.02 -14.62
C ARG A 47 12.78 -10.52 -14.34
N ASP A 48 12.72 -11.35 -15.36
CA ASP A 48 12.57 -12.80 -15.23
C ASP A 48 13.82 -13.42 -14.61
N ASP A 49 15.01 -12.96 -14.96
CA ASP A 49 16.27 -13.34 -14.31
C ASP A 49 16.28 -12.95 -12.83
N ALA A 50 15.85 -11.73 -12.51
CA ALA A 50 15.74 -11.27 -11.12
C ALA A 50 14.73 -12.12 -10.32
N LYS A 51 13.56 -12.44 -10.92
CA LYS A 51 12.56 -13.31 -10.30
C LYS A 51 13.08 -14.72 -10.06
N ASN A 52 13.77 -15.30 -11.03
CA ASN A 52 14.37 -16.63 -10.90
C ASN A 52 15.44 -16.64 -9.81
N TRP A 53 16.31 -15.63 -9.78
CA TRP A 53 17.32 -15.47 -8.72
C TRP A 53 16.67 -15.35 -7.34
N LEU A 54 15.60 -14.55 -7.21
CA LEU A 54 14.85 -14.38 -5.97
C LEU A 54 14.23 -15.68 -5.48
N ASN A 55 13.58 -16.43 -6.36
CA ASN A 55 12.98 -17.71 -6.01
C ASN A 55 14.03 -18.74 -5.62
N HIS A 56 15.16 -18.79 -6.35
CA HIS A 56 16.27 -19.67 -6.00
C HIS A 56 16.85 -19.31 -4.62
N THR A 57 17.00 -18.01 -4.33
CA THR A 57 17.45 -17.55 -3.01
C THR A 57 16.44 -17.91 -1.92
N ALA A 58 15.13 -17.78 -2.20
CA ALA A 58 14.08 -18.17 -1.27
C ALA A 58 14.14 -19.67 -0.95
N GLN A 59 14.30 -20.53 -1.95
CA GLN A 59 14.45 -21.98 -1.78
C GLN A 59 15.70 -22.34 -0.98
N HIS A 60 16.80 -21.62 -1.22
CA HIS A 60 18.04 -21.84 -0.46
C HIS A 60 17.90 -21.48 1.02
N VAL A 61 17.24 -20.36 1.31
CA VAL A 61 16.94 -19.93 2.69
C VAL A 61 15.96 -20.89 3.37
N ASP A 62 14.93 -21.35 2.66
CA ASP A 62 13.95 -22.32 3.17
C ASP A 62 14.62 -23.65 3.54
N GLY A 63 15.60 -24.10 2.73
CA GLY A 63 16.39 -25.29 2.97
C GLY A 63 17.22 -25.26 4.26
N TRP A 64 17.49 -24.10 4.87
CA TRP A 64 18.13 -24.00 6.18
C TRP A 64 17.23 -24.46 7.33
N PHE A 65 15.92 -24.46 7.13
CA PHE A 65 14.90 -24.81 8.14
C PHE A 65 14.40 -26.24 8.01
N GLY A 66 14.80 -26.97 6.97
CA GLY A 66 14.43 -28.37 6.75
C GLY A 66 14.35 -28.77 5.27
N VAL A 67 13.74 -29.92 5.01
CA VAL A 67 13.52 -30.37 3.63
C VAL A 67 12.35 -29.61 3.04
N SER A 68 12.63 -28.84 1.98
CA SER A 68 11.58 -28.10 1.28
C SER A 68 10.53 -29.05 0.67
N ASP A 69 9.27 -28.69 0.79
CA ASP A 69 8.19 -29.38 0.12
C ASP A 69 8.27 -29.11 -1.40
N LEU A 70 8.32 -30.18 -2.17
CA LEU A 70 8.39 -30.08 -3.63
C LEU A 70 7.07 -29.60 -4.26
N ASP A 71 5.96 -29.80 -3.54
CA ASP A 71 4.63 -29.41 -4.02
C ASP A 71 4.33 -27.92 -3.72
N GLU A 72 4.98 -27.34 -2.70
CA GLU A 72 4.87 -25.92 -2.36
C GLU A 72 6.25 -25.27 -2.20
N PRO A 73 6.96 -24.93 -3.29
CA PRO A 73 8.29 -24.33 -3.20
C PRO A 73 8.23 -22.93 -2.57
N ALA A 74 9.33 -22.55 -1.92
CA ALA A 74 9.47 -21.20 -1.38
C ALA A 74 9.36 -20.15 -2.49
N HIS A 75 8.63 -19.08 -2.20
CA HIS A 75 8.39 -17.97 -3.11
C HIS A 75 8.86 -16.66 -2.53
N ALA A 76 9.57 -15.90 -3.36
CA ALA A 76 9.90 -14.51 -3.08
C ALA A 76 9.10 -13.57 -3.97
N SER A 77 8.68 -12.46 -3.40
CA SER A 77 8.11 -11.33 -4.15
C SER A 77 8.78 -10.05 -3.72
N ILE A 78 9.15 -9.22 -4.68
CA ILE A 78 9.71 -7.88 -4.43
C ILE A 78 8.92 -6.85 -5.22
N ARG A 79 8.69 -5.71 -4.58
CA ARG A 79 8.13 -4.50 -5.20
C ARG A 79 9.13 -3.37 -5.08
N LEU A 80 9.45 -2.77 -6.20
CA LEU A 80 10.23 -1.54 -6.26
C LEU A 80 9.27 -0.40 -6.58
N MET A 81 9.30 0.66 -5.81
CA MET A 81 8.41 1.80 -5.97
C MET A 81 9.21 3.10 -5.96
N LEU A 82 8.80 4.02 -6.82
CA LEU A 82 9.28 5.40 -6.81
C LEU A 82 8.08 6.30 -6.57
N ASP A 83 8.00 6.84 -5.37
CA ASP A 83 6.94 7.75 -4.95
C ASP A 83 7.38 9.20 -5.14
N THR A 84 6.54 10.01 -5.75
CA THR A 84 6.73 11.45 -5.88
C THR A 84 5.53 12.16 -5.28
N HIS A 85 5.77 13.08 -4.37
CA HIS A 85 4.76 13.94 -3.76
C HIS A 85 5.04 15.39 -4.11
N TYR A 86 3.98 16.14 -4.34
CA TYR A 86 4.04 17.57 -4.52
C TYR A 86 2.89 18.24 -3.78
N ASN A 87 3.16 19.29 -3.07
CA ASN A 87 2.20 20.30 -2.64
C ASN A 87 2.90 21.67 -2.58
N GLU A 88 2.11 22.74 -2.49
CA GLU A 88 2.65 24.13 -2.54
C GLU A 88 3.48 24.49 -1.30
N TYR A 89 3.26 23.85 -0.15
CA TYR A 89 3.96 24.15 1.10
C TYR A 89 5.28 23.41 1.23
N ASP A 90 5.31 22.12 0.86
CA ASP A 90 6.47 21.25 1.06
C ASP A 90 7.29 21.05 -0.24
N GLY A 91 6.76 21.54 -1.39
CA GLY A 91 7.38 21.36 -2.69
C GLY A 91 7.34 19.90 -3.17
N THR A 92 8.32 19.51 -3.97
CA THR A 92 8.43 18.17 -4.55
C THR A 92 9.34 17.28 -3.70
N THR A 93 8.86 16.10 -3.35
CA THR A 93 9.66 15.06 -2.69
C THR A 93 9.63 13.76 -3.48
N VAL A 94 10.75 13.03 -3.52
CA VAL A 94 10.88 11.75 -4.20
C VAL A 94 11.38 10.70 -3.22
N LYS A 95 10.65 9.59 -3.08
CA LYS A 95 10.94 8.51 -2.13
C LYS A 95 11.03 7.17 -2.86
N PRO A 96 12.23 6.61 -3.09
CA PRO A 96 12.35 5.24 -3.53
C PRO A 96 11.99 4.30 -2.37
N ARG A 97 11.26 3.22 -2.68
CA ARG A 97 10.84 2.21 -1.71
C ARG A 97 11.08 0.80 -2.23
N ILE A 98 11.49 -0.08 -1.34
CA ILE A 98 11.66 -1.51 -1.60
C ILE A 98 10.81 -2.26 -0.60
N ARG A 99 10.00 -3.20 -1.08
CA ARG A 99 9.19 -4.09 -0.25
C ARG A 99 9.35 -5.52 -0.74
N GLY A 100 9.65 -6.42 0.17
CA GLY A 100 9.88 -7.82 -0.15
C GLY A 100 9.22 -8.76 0.83
N ARG A 101 8.84 -9.93 0.36
CA ARG A 101 8.38 -11.03 1.18
C ARG A 101 8.94 -12.34 0.62
N ILE A 102 9.55 -13.13 1.49
CA ILE A 102 9.98 -14.50 1.20
C ILE A 102 9.14 -15.42 2.08
N LYS A 103 8.31 -16.25 1.48
CA LYS A 103 7.57 -17.30 2.19
C LYS A 103 8.45 -18.53 2.35
N LEU A 104 8.45 -19.11 3.54
CA LEU A 104 9.21 -20.30 3.91
C LEU A 104 8.24 -21.45 4.23
N PRO A 105 7.86 -22.27 3.25
CA PRO A 105 6.84 -23.30 3.44
C PRO A 105 7.27 -24.44 4.38
N THR A 106 8.57 -24.73 4.49
CA THR A 106 9.13 -25.76 5.38
C THR A 106 8.64 -25.63 6.84
N LEU A 107 8.23 -24.45 7.29
CA LEU A 107 7.68 -24.19 8.61
C LEU A 107 6.15 -24.03 8.56
N GLU A 108 5.45 -25.02 8.02
CA GLU A 108 3.98 -25.08 7.91
C GLU A 108 3.37 -23.87 7.17
N ASN A 109 4.07 -23.28 6.21
CA ASN A 109 3.64 -22.09 5.46
C ASN A 109 3.33 -20.86 6.34
N ARG A 110 3.78 -20.85 7.60
CA ARG A 110 3.51 -19.78 8.57
C ARG A 110 4.60 -18.76 8.68
N LEU A 111 5.82 -19.10 8.27
CA LEU A 111 6.97 -18.21 8.40
C LEU A 111 7.21 -17.44 7.11
N SER A 112 7.55 -16.16 7.25
CA SER A 112 7.99 -15.32 6.13
C SER A 112 9.06 -14.34 6.58
N VAL A 113 10.03 -14.07 5.71
CA VAL A 113 10.95 -12.93 5.87
C VAL A 113 10.35 -11.72 5.15
N ILE A 114 10.27 -10.60 5.84
CA ILE A 114 9.72 -9.33 5.32
C ILE A 114 10.85 -8.32 5.21
N ILE A 115 10.96 -7.69 4.05
CA ILE A 115 11.91 -6.62 3.75
C ILE A 115 11.11 -5.34 3.47
N GLY A 116 11.31 -4.30 4.26
CA GLY A 116 10.54 -3.07 4.17
C GLY A 116 9.04 -3.32 4.40
N ASP A 117 8.52 -3.06 5.57
CA ASP A 117 7.12 -3.41 5.90
C ASP A 117 6.15 -2.30 5.48
N ASP A 118 5.22 -2.61 4.58
CA ASP A 118 4.15 -1.70 4.15
C ASP A 118 3.28 -1.19 5.30
N LYS A 119 3.14 -1.98 6.36
CA LYS A 119 2.33 -1.58 7.52
C LYS A 119 3.03 -0.55 8.40
N LEU A 120 4.37 -0.54 8.39
CA LEU A 120 5.14 0.50 9.05
C LEU A 120 5.07 1.84 8.29
N ASP A 121 4.79 1.81 7.00
CA ASP A 121 4.59 3.03 6.20
C ASP A 121 3.37 3.84 6.67
N LEU A 122 2.38 3.18 7.28
CA LEU A 122 1.19 3.84 7.82
C LEU A 122 1.49 4.72 9.03
N GLU A 123 2.55 4.45 9.79
CA GLU A 123 2.97 5.24 10.93
C GLU A 123 3.43 6.65 10.54
N HIS A 124 3.85 6.83 9.30
CA HIS A 124 4.46 8.07 8.83
C HIS A 124 3.63 8.80 7.76
N GLY A 125 2.33 8.53 7.71
CA GLY A 125 1.44 9.20 6.77
C GLY A 125 1.73 8.83 5.32
N GLY A 126 1.81 7.56 5.03
CA GLY A 126 2.00 7.07 3.68
C GLY A 126 0.74 7.13 2.83
N GLY A 127 0.92 7.28 1.52
CA GLY A 127 -0.13 7.40 0.53
C GLY A 127 -1.16 6.25 0.45
N ILE A 128 -2.08 6.35 -0.51
CA ILE A 128 -3.07 5.29 -0.81
C ILE A 128 -2.33 4.04 -1.29
N HIS A 129 -2.51 2.94 -0.59
CA HIS A 129 -2.07 1.65 -1.07
C HIS A 129 -3.07 1.06 -2.07
N ASN A 130 -2.58 0.17 -2.95
CA ASN A 130 -3.35 -0.59 -3.94
C ASN A 130 -4.58 -1.31 -3.44
N ASP A 131 -4.65 -1.56 -2.15
CA ASP A 131 -5.77 -2.22 -1.48
C ASP A 131 -6.84 -1.23 -1.00
N GLY A 132 -6.81 0.02 -1.49
CA GLY A 132 -7.77 1.06 -1.15
C GLY A 132 -7.59 1.62 0.25
N ARG A 133 -6.42 1.51 0.86
CA ARG A 133 -6.15 2.15 2.16
C ARG A 133 -5.98 3.64 1.97
N ALA A 134 -6.79 4.40 2.69
CA ALA A 134 -6.80 5.85 2.63
C ALA A 134 -5.42 6.45 2.89
N ILE A 135 -5.14 7.51 2.18
CA ILE A 135 -3.97 8.34 2.39
C ILE A 135 -4.13 9.08 3.70
N THR A 136 -3.27 8.82 4.65
CA THR A 136 -2.97 9.79 5.67
C THR A 136 -1.85 10.67 5.11
N TYR A 137 -2.15 11.88 4.71
CA TYR A 137 -1.13 12.87 4.40
C TYR A 137 -0.49 13.34 5.70
N GLY A 138 0.36 12.52 6.24
CA GLY A 138 1.32 12.96 7.23
C GLY A 138 2.30 13.91 6.56
N ASN A 139 2.41 15.05 7.13
CA ASN A 139 3.15 16.23 6.73
C ASN A 139 4.67 16.10 6.84
N ASN A 140 5.24 14.95 6.60
CA ASN A 140 6.67 14.83 6.72
C ASN A 140 7.32 15.22 5.40
N ALA A 141 7.91 16.41 5.38
CA ALA A 141 8.93 16.74 4.40
C ALA A 141 9.90 15.56 4.24
N PHE A 142 10.35 15.31 3.00
CA PHE A 142 11.23 14.19 2.71
C PHE A 142 12.43 14.15 3.66
N ASN A 143 12.43 13.19 4.56
CA ASN A 143 13.56 12.90 5.42
C ASN A 143 14.33 11.71 4.85
N ARG A 144 15.54 11.95 4.31
CA ARG A 144 16.41 10.92 3.72
C ARG A 144 16.74 9.81 4.72
N ARG A 145 16.93 10.16 5.99
CA ARG A 145 17.23 9.20 7.04
C ARG A 145 16.04 8.28 7.26
N GLN A 146 14.85 8.83 7.42
CA GLN A 146 13.62 8.09 7.61
C GLN A 146 13.30 7.18 6.41
N ASN A 147 13.42 7.68 5.17
CA ASN A 147 13.20 6.85 3.98
C ASN A 147 14.18 5.67 3.90
N ARG A 148 15.42 5.87 4.32
CA ARG A 148 16.40 4.78 4.39
C ARG A 148 16.03 3.78 5.49
N GLU A 149 15.61 4.25 6.66
CA GLU A 149 15.16 3.42 7.77
C GLU A 149 13.96 2.56 7.38
N ASP A 150 12.97 3.13 6.71
CA ASP A 150 11.78 2.41 6.21
C ASP A 150 12.14 1.32 5.19
N ASN A 151 13.13 1.56 4.32
CA ASN A 151 13.58 0.59 3.32
C ASN A 151 14.50 -0.49 3.89
N THR A 152 15.13 -0.26 5.04
CA THR A 152 16.07 -1.20 5.66
C THR A 152 15.45 -2.05 6.75
N SER A 153 14.13 -1.99 6.94
CA SER A 153 13.48 -2.88 7.90
C SER A 153 13.51 -4.33 7.42
N LEU A 154 13.88 -5.22 8.33
CA LEU A 154 13.87 -6.67 8.13
C LEU A 154 13.11 -7.30 9.28
N ALA A 155 12.17 -8.17 8.98
CA ALA A 155 11.41 -8.87 9.99
C ALA A 155 11.18 -10.34 9.65
N LEU A 156 11.09 -11.14 10.70
CA LEU A 156 10.60 -12.50 10.64
C LEU A 156 9.13 -12.47 11.07
N ARG A 157 8.24 -12.89 10.19
CA ARG A 157 6.80 -12.91 10.40
C ARG A 157 6.30 -14.33 10.59
N TRP A 158 5.58 -14.56 11.67
CA TRP A 158 4.76 -15.73 11.89
C TRP A 158 3.30 -15.41 11.63
N SER A 159 2.66 -16.13 10.68
CA SER A 159 1.26 -15.93 10.31
C SER A 159 0.41 -17.13 10.73
N LYS A 160 -0.75 -16.87 11.35
CA LYS A 160 -1.78 -17.87 11.59
C LYS A 160 -3.08 -17.42 10.95
N PHE A 161 -3.48 -18.11 9.90
CA PHE A 161 -4.71 -17.83 9.16
C PHE A 161 -5.88 -18.60 9.76
N GLN A 162 -7.03 -17.94 9.81
CA GLN A 162 -8.32 -18.51 10.17
C GLN A 162 -8.27 -19.43 11.40
N ASN A 163 -8.02 -18.83 12.56
CA ASN A 163 -8.23 -19.54 13.82
C ASN A 163 -9.74 -19.86 13.99
N ASP A 164 -10.10 -20.64 15.03
CA ASP A 164 -11.47 -21.10 15.31
C ASP A 164 -12.51 -19.96 15.39
N ILE A 165 -12.07 -18.74 15.63
CA ILE A 165 -12.90 -17.52 15.69
C ILE A 165 -12.88 -16.69 14.41
N GLY A 166 -12.23 -17.18 13.35
CA GLY A 166 -12.14 -16.51 12.04
C GLY A 166 -11.30 -15.24 12.05
N VAL A 167 -10.24 -15.18 12.86
CA VAL A 167 -9.28 -14.06 12.92
C VAL A 167 -7.96 -14.49 12.30
N ASP A 168 -7.49 -13.72 11.33
CA ASP A 168 -6.14 -13.84 10.80
C ASP A 168 -5.17 -13.05 11.70
N THR A 169 -4.04 -13.64 12.06
CA THR A 169 -3.05 -13.01 12.93
C THR A 169 -1.65 -13.14 12.37
N ASP A 170 -0.87 -12.08 12.52
CA ASP A 170 0.56 -12.05 12.23
C ASP A 170 1.32 -11.55 13.47
N ALA A 171 2.47 -12.16 13.75
CA ALA A 171 3.43 -11.69 14.73
C ALA A 171 4.80 -11.51 14.05
N ASP A 172 5.37 -10.32 14.15
CA ASP A 172 6.65 -9.99 13.54
C ASP A 172 7.67 -9.65 14.62
N ILE A 173 8.87 -10.17 14.48
CA ILE A 173 10.05 -9.69 15.19
C ILE A 173 10.96 -9.10 14.13
N GLY A 174 11.32 -7.85 14.26
CA GLY A 174 12.07 -7.16 13.21
C GLY A 174 13.04 -6.11 13.73
N LEU A 175 13.92 -5.71 12.82
CA LEU A 175 14.90 -4.66 13.02
C LEU A 175 14.65 -3.56 11.98
N ARG A 176 14.58 -2.31 12.40
CA ARG A 176 14.47 -1.14 11.55
C ARG A 176 15.53 -0.11 11.96
N SER A 177 16.56 0.06 11.12
CA SER A 177 17.73 0.84 11.50
C SER A 177 18.36 0.29 12.79
N ASP A 178 18.23 0.99 13.90
CA ASP A 178 18.75 0.65 15.23
C ASP A 178 17.63 0.34 16.25
N ASP A 179 16.39 0.11 15.75
CA ASP A 179 15.19 -0.16 16.54
C ASP A 179 14.75 -1.63 16.36
N LEU A 180 14.91 -2.42 17.42
CA LEU A 180 14.35 -3.77 17.47
C LEU A 180 12.88 -3.68 17.86
N TYR A 181 12.00 -4.27 17.08
CA TYR A 181 10.57 -4.21 17.34
C TYR A 181 9.87 -5.56 17.34
N LEU A 182 8.80 -5.61 18.11
CA LEU A 182 7.77 -6.66 18.06
C LEU A 182 6.49 -6.02 17.51
N LYS A 183 5.88 -6.62 16.51
CA LYS A 183 4.61 -6.18 15.94
C LYS A 183 3.59 -7.32 15.94
N LEU A 184 2.40 -7.03 16.41
CA LEU A 184 1.24 -7.92 16.36
C LEU A 184 0.19 -7.30 15.44
N HIS A 185 -0.40 -8.12 14.59
CA HIS A 185 -1.48 -7.71 13.71
C HIS A 185 -2.58 -8.76 13.75
N ALA A 186 -3.82 -8.32 13.86
CA ALA A 186 -5.01 -9.16 13.80
C ALA A 186 -6.03 -8.56 12.85
N GLN A 187 -6.68 -9.39 12.06
CA GLN A 187 -7.71 -8.98 11.12
C GLN A 187 -8.89 -9.94 11.19
N LYS A 188 -10.10 -9.36 11.19
CA LYS A 188 -11.34 -10.12 11.06
C LYS A 188 -12.23 -9.53 10.00
N LYS A 189 -12.89 -10.39 9.22
CA LYS A 189 -13.84 -10.02 8.17
C LYS A 189 -15.19 -10.59 8.49
N TRP A 190 -16.24 -9.82 8.18
CA TRP A 190 -17.63 -10.23 8.31
C TRP A 190 -18.38 -9.92 7.02
N ASN A 191 -19.29 -10.81 6.67
CA ASN A 191 -20.29 -10.56 5.65
C ASN A 191 -21.58 -10.19 6.38
N LEU A 192 -22.03 -8.98 6.23
CA LEU A 192 -23.26 -8.46 6.80
C LEU A 192 -24.39 -8.54 5.76
N ASP A 193 -25.62 -8.25 6.18
CA ASP A 193 -26.77 -8.17 5.28
C ASP A 193 -26.55 -7.09 4.19
N HIS A 194 -27.36 -7.13 3.13
CA HIS A 194 -27.32 -6.15 2.03
C HIS A 194 -25.98 -6.06 1.27
N ARG A 195 -25.22 -7.15 1.19
CA ARG A 195 -23.88 -7.24 0.55
C ARG A 195 -22.86 -6.28 1.15
N ILE A 196 -23.00 -5.97 2.42
CA ILE A 196 -21.98 -5.18 3.13
C ILE A 196 -20.93 -6.12 3.67
N HIS A 197 -19.68 -5.84 3.37
CA HIS A 197 -18.53 -6.50 3.96
C HIS A 197 -17.90 -5.56 4.97
N ALA A 198 -17.70 -6.04 6.19
CA ALA A 198 -16.98 -5.32 7.22
C ALA A 198 -15.62 -5.97 7.45
N ARG A 199 -14.60 -5.15 7.69
CA ARG A 199 -13.25 -5.58 8.05
C ARG A 199 -12.74 -4.74 9.20
N PHE A 200 -12.28 -5.40 10.24
CA PHE A 200 -11.58 -4.75 11.34
C PHE A 200 -10.13 -5.25 11.35
N GLU A 201 -9.20 -4.32 11.46
CA GLU A 201 -7.77 -4.58 11.62
C GLU A 201 -7.28 -3.88 12.87
N GLN A 202 -6.48 -4.58 13.65
CA GLN A 202 -5.74 -4.06 14.78
C GLN A 202 -4.27 -4.35 14.59
N MET A 203 -3.45 -3.33 14.68
CA MET A 203 -1.99 -3.45 14.73
C MET A 203 -1.48 -2.84 16.02
N TYR A 204 -0.52 -3.50 16.62
CA TYR A 204 0.24 -2.97 17.75
C TYR A 204 1.71 -3.28 17.52
N ARG A 205 2.57 -2.29 17.74
CA ARG A 205 4.01 -2.42 17.66
C ARG A 205 4.66 -1.80 18.89
N TYR A 206 5.65 -2.50 19.41
CA TYR A 206 6.59 -1.97 20.39
C TYR A 206 8.00 -2.04 19.83
N GLY A 207 8.71 -0.94 19.83
CA GLY A 207 10.11 -0.83 19.45
C GLY A 207 10.97 -0.33 20.60
N THR A 208 12.23 -0.72 20.63
CA THR A 208 13.18 -0.32 21.70
C THR A 208 13.47 1.18 21.70
N LYS A 209 13.29 1.85 20.55
CA LYS A 209 13.50 3.30 20.38
C LYS A 209 12.27 4.04 19.90
N SER A 210 11.39 3.38 19.18
CA SER A 210 10.15 3.96 18.67
C SER A 210 8.97 3.76 19.61
N GLU A 211 9.20 3.04 20.73
CA GLU A 211 8.23 2.74 21.77
C GLU A 211 6.89 2.17 21.23
N HIS A 212 5.77 2.69 21.67
CA HIS A 212 4.46 2.12 21.38
C HIS A 212 3.81 2.78 20.16
N TYR A 213 3.25 1.95 19.30
CA TYR A 213 2.37 2.36 18.23
C TYR A 213 1.18 1.41 18.12
N ALA A 214 -0.02 1.94 18.03
CA ALA A 214 -1.22 1.16 17.76
C ALA A 214 -2.02 1.78 16.61
N LEU A 215 -2.61 0.93 15.77
CA LEU A 215 -3.49 1.36 14.68
C LEU A 215 -4.70 0.44 14.64
N SER A 216 -5.88 1.01 14.78
CA SER A 216 -7.17 0.35 14.59
C SER A 216 -7.79 0.83 13.29
N THR A 217 -8.24 -0.06 12.43
CA THR A 217 -8.92 0.29 11.18
C THR A 217 -10.23 -0.48 11.08
N LEU A 218 -11.30 0.22 10.80
CA LEU A 218 -12.62 -0.34 10.51
C LEU A 218 -13.03 0.07 9.10
N GLU A 219 -13.34 -0.91 8.27
CA GLU A 219 -13.77 -0.69 6.89
C GLU A 219 -15.10 -1.36 6.63
N PHE A 220 -16.00 -0.62 5.99
CA PHE A 220 -17.21 -1.13 5.40
C PHE A 220 -17.14 -0.98 3.90
N SER A 221 -17.44 -2.03 3.15
CA SER A 221 -17.47 -1.99 1.70
C SER A 221 -18.77 -2.60 1.19
N GLN A 222 -19.38 -1.94 0.19
CA GLN A 222 -20.62 -2.38 -0.42
C GLN A 222 -20.48 -2.36 -1.95
N PRO A 223 -20.50 -3.51 -2.62
CA PRO A 223 -20.58 -3.58 -4.07
C PRO A 223 -21.88 -2.97 -4.58
N GLN A 224 -21.76 -1.90 -5.37
CA GLN A 224 -22.88 -1.22 -6.02
C GLN A 224 -23.23 -1.85 -7.38
N SER A 225 -22.19 -2.36 -8.06
CA SER A 225 -22.29 -3.09 -9.31
C SER A 225 -21.08 -4.01 -9.49
N LYS A 226 -20.99 -4.73 -10.61
CA LYS A 226 -19.82 -5.56 -10.95
C LYS A 226 -18.49 -4.78 -10.92
N HIS A 227 -18.54 -3.48 -11.22
CA HIS A 227 -17.35 -2.64 -11.38
C HIS A 227 -17.26 -1.48 -10.39
N ARG A 228 -18.20 -1.36 -9.45
CA ARG A 228 -18.25 -0.24 -8.50
C ARG A 228 -18.45 -0.72 -7.08
N ILE A 229 -17.64 -0.20 -6.17
CA ILE A 229 -17.69 -0.49 -4.73
C ILE A 229 -17.68 0.83 -3.99
N LEU A 230 -18.64 1.01 -3.08
CA LEU A 230 -18.62 2.12 -2.10
C LEU A 230 -17.89 1.62 -0.86
N ILE A 231 -16.95 2.42 -0.36
CA ILE A 231 -16.11 2.06 0.78
C ILE A 231 -16.11 3.21 1.77
N ASN A 232 -16.33 2.87 3.04
CA ASN A 232 -16.08 3.77 4.16
C ASN A 232 -15.00 3.14 5.05
N ARG A 233 -13.94 3.87 5.31
CA ARG A 233 -12.83 3.43 6.15
C ARG A 233 -12.53 4.45 7.21
N THR A 234 -12.54 4.01 8.46
CA THR A 234 -12.14 4.81 9.62
C THR A 234 -10.88 4.21 10.23
N HIS A 235 -9.96 5.04 10.66
CA HIS A 235 -8.79 4.60 11.41
C HIS A 235 -8.58 5.47 12.65
N LEU A 236 -7.97 4.87 13.65
CA LEU A 236 -7.50 5.52 14.87
C LEU A 236 -6.06 5.04 15.13
N SER A 237 -5.13 5.96 15.24
CA SER A 237 -3.74 5.68 15.58
C SER A 237 -3.39 6.27 16.94
N TYR A 238 -2.48 5.58 17.63
CA TYR A 238 -1.88 6.01 18.87
C TYR A 238 -0.38 5.82 18.79
N THR A 239 0.37 6.84 19.17
CA THR A 239 1.83 6.81 19.24
C THR A 239 2.23 7.29 20.63
N HIS A 240 3.16 6.59 21.25
CA HIS A 240 3.82 7.02 22.47
C HIS A 240 5.33 6.92 22.26
N LYS A 241 5.95 8.06 22.10
CA LYS A 241 7.40 8.25 22.04
C LYS A 241 7.65 9.67 22.53
N ASP A 242 8.17 9.83 23.74
CA ASP A 242 8.34 11.11 24.42
C ASP A 242 7.00 11.78 24.81
N THR A 243 6.01 11.82 23.93
CA THR A 243 4.66 12.33 24.14
C THR A 243 3.60 11.35 23.64
N GLU A 244 2.40 11.43 24.21
CA GLU A 244 1.25 10.65 23.73
C GLU A 244 0.53 11.43 22.62
N GLU A 245 0.43 10.84 21.45
CA GLU A 245 -0.26 11.39 20.30
C GLU A 245 -1.31 10.42 19.79
N SER A 246 -2.51 10.90 19.56
CA SER A 246 -3.58 10.12 18.95
C SER A 246 -4.18 10.88 17.79
N ALA A 247 -4.38 10.19 16.68
CA ALA A 247 -4.98 10.77 15.48
C ALA A 247 -6.04 9.84 14.90
N TRP A 248 -7.03 10.42 14.25
CA TRP A 248 -8.11 9.71 13.60
C TRP A 248 -8.28 10.14 12.15
N GLY A 249 -8.91 9.31 11.37
CA GLY A 249 -9.32 9.68 10.01
C GLY A 249 -10.43 8.80 9.48
N ASN A 250 -11.22 9.36 8.59
CA ASN A 250 -12.27 8.68 7.86
C ASN A 250 -12.18 9.01 6.38
N SER A 251 -12.37 8.01 5.56
CA SER A 251 -12.43 8.14 4.11
C SER A 251 -13.68 7.47 3.59
N LEU A 252 -14.52 8.25 2.93
CA LEU A 252 -15.69 7.75 2.19
C LEU A 252 -15.40 7.91 0.70
N TYR A 253 -15.35 6.81 -0.04
CA TYR A 253 -14.99 6.85 -1.46
C TYR A 253 -15.70 5.78 -2.28
N GLN A 254 -15.84 6.08 -3.55
CA GLN A 254 -16.29 5.13 -4.55
C GLN A 254 -15.10 4.67 -5.39
N GLN A 255 -14.95 3.37 -5.54
CA GLN A 255 -13.91 2.74 -6.34
C GLN A 255 -14.53 2.04 -7.54
N HIS A 256 -13.89 2.24 -8.69
CA HIS A 256 -14.26 1.64 -9.96
C HIS A 256 -13.15 0.73 -10.45
N HIS A 257 -13.50 -0.49 -10.86
CA HIS A 257 -12.60 -1.41 -11.52
C HIS A 257 -12.98 -1.47 -13.00
N LEU A 258 -12.04 -1.19 -13.86
CA LEU A 258 -12.22 -1.15 -15.30
C LEU A 258 -11.24 -2.11 -15.95
N ASP A 259 -11.70 -2.91 -16.87
CA ASP A 259 -10.83 -3.79 -17.65
C ASP A 259 -9.94 -2.97 -18.57
N GLY A 260 -8.68 -3.35 -18.66
CA GLY A 260 -7.68 -2.68 -19.46
C GLY A 260 -6.81 -3.67 -20.23
N LYS A 261 -6.14 -3.19 -21.26
CA LYS A 261 -5.28 -4.02 -22.14
C LYS A 261 -4.21 -4.82 -21.39
N HIS A 262 -3.66 -4.26 -20.30
CA HIS A 262 -2.58 -4.88 -19.53
C HIS A 262 -3.02 -5.35 -18.14
N GLY A 263 -4.31 -5.32 -17.85
CA GLY A 263 -4.91 -5.70 -16.55
C GLY A 263 -5.91 -4.68 -16.06
N THR A 264 -6.45 -4.91 -14.87
CA THR A 264 -7.48 -4.06 -14.28
C THR A 264 -6.94 -2.67 -13.95
N ARG A 265 -7.67 -1.63 -14.36
CA ARG A 265 -7.46 -0.24 -13.96
C ARG A 265 -8.37 0.05 -12.78
N THR A 266 -7.88 0.82 -11.84
CA THR A 266 -8.66 1.24 -10.69
C THR A 266 -8.74 2.75 -10.67
N PHE A 267 -9.95 3.29 -10.53
CA PHE A 267 -10.22 4.70 -10.34
C PHE A 267 -11.06 4.87 -9.08
N GLY A 268 -10.69 5.80 -8.21
CA GLY A 268 -11.40 6.10 -6.98
C GLY A 268 -11.55 7.60 -6.79
N TYR A 269 -12.63 8.01 -6.14
CA TYR A 269 -12.81 9.38 -5.69
C TYR A 269 -13.62 9.40 -4.40
N GLY A 270 -13.34 10.37 -3.56
CA GLY A 270 -13.98 10.43 -2.26
C GLY A 270 -13.64 11.70 -1.49
N ILE A 271 -14.01 11.66 -0.22
CA ILE A 271 -13.75 12.72 0.75
C ILE A 271 -12.99 12.10 1.92
N TYR A 272 -11.98 12.80 2.37
CA TYR A 272 -11.23 12.48 3.58
C TYR A 272 -11.54 13.51 4.66
N THR A 273 -11.63 13.03 5.90
CA THR A 273 -11.70 13.85 7.13
C THR A 273 -10.80 13.22 8.17
N GLY A 274 -10.10 14.04 8.95
CA GLY A 274 -9.23 13.53 10.01
C GLY A 274 -8.67 14.66 10.85
N GLY A 275 -7.94 14.30 11.90
CA GLY A 275 -7.32 15.22 12.82
C GLY A 275 -6.80 14.51 14.05
N ASP A 276 -6.41 15.29 15.04
CA ASP A 276 -5.88 14.80 16.30
C ASP A 276 -6.99 14.48 17.31
N VAL A 277 -6.63 13.73 18.34
CA VAL A 277 -7.49 13.49 19.50
C VAL A 277 -6.84 14.17 20.71
N VAL A 278 -7.34 15.36 21.04
CA VAL A 278 -6.85 16.18 22.15
C VAL A 278 -7.87 16.14 23.28
N ASP A 279 -7.45 15.85 24.50
CA ASP A 279 -8.33 15.79 25.69
C ASP A 279 -9.59 14.93 25.47
N LYS A 280 -9.45 13.79 24.81
CA LYS A 280 -10.54 12.86 24.42
C LYS A 280 -11.57 13.47 23.47
N ARG A 281 -11.23 14.54 22.76
CA ARG A 281 -12.06 15.17 21.72
C ARG A 281 -11.42 14.93 20.36
N PHE A 282 -12.24 14.57 19.40
CA PHE A 282 -11.84 14.44 18.00
C PHE A 282 -11.85 15.83 17.36
N GLU A 283 -10.68 16.34 17.01
CA GLU A 283 -10.55 17.60 16.27
C GLU A 283 -10.62 17.33 14.76
N LEU A 284 -11.15 18.27 14.01
CA LEU A 284 -11.24 18.18 12.56
C LEU A 284 -10.22 19.16 11.95
N ASP A 285 -9.03 18.64 11.62
CA ASP A 285 -7.90 19.44 11.18
C ASP A 285 -7.68 19.33 9.68
N VAL A 286 -7.92 18.16 9.12
CA VAL A 286 -7.71 17.87 7.70
C VAL A 286 -9.00 17.36 7.07
N TYR A 287 -9.45 18.01 5.99
CA TYR A 287 -10.58 17.50 5.20
C TYR A 287 -10.51 17.98 3.76
N GLY A 288 -11.16 17.26 2.89
CA GLY A 288 -11.29 17.63 1.48
C GLY A 288 -11.49 16.44 0.55
N PRO A 289 -11.75 16.73 -0.73
CA PRO A 289 -11.92 15.72 -1.76
C PRO A 289 -10.57 15.18 -2.26
N TYR A 290 -10.61 13.96 -2.78
CA TYR A 290 -9.49 13.36 -3.48
C TYR A 290 -9.96 12.44 -4.61
N ALA A 291 -9.07 12.19 -5.56
CA ALA A 291 -9.23 11.17 -6.59
C ALA A 291 -7.94 10.40 -6.76
N SER A 292 -8.05 9.12 -7.09
CA SER A 292 -6.94 8.19 -7.29
C SER A 292 -7.14 7.42 -8.57
N TYR A 293 -6.08 7.20 -9.31
CA TYR A 293 -6.05 6.38 -10.50
C TYR A 293 -4.84 5.48 -10.51
N ARG A 294 -5.04 4.18 -10.76
CA ARG A 294 -3.96 3.21 -10.88
C ARG A 294 -4.20 2.27 -12.05
N GLN A 295 -3.18 2.02 -12.84
CA GLN A 295 -3.22 1.07 -13.94
C GLN A 295 -1.88 0.37 -14.15
N PRO A 296 -1.90 -0.87 -14.68
CA PRO A 296 -0.71 -1.43 -15.28
C PRO A 296 -0.43 -0.70 -16.61
N ILE A 297 0.83 -0.32 -16.81
CA ILE A 297 1.30 0.31 -18.04
C ILE A 297 2.27 -0.63 -18.74
N TRP A 298 2.16 -0.73 -20.08
CA TRP A 298 3.06 -1.53 -20.92
C TRP A 298 3.11 -3.05 -20.59
N ARG A 299 3.23 -3.42 -19.29
CA ARG A 299 3.27 -4.82 -18.81
C ARG A 299 2.37 -5.00 -17.57
N LYS A 300 1.96 -6.26 -17.30
CA LYS A 300 1.15 -6.61 -16.12
C LYS A 300 1.87 -6.40 -14.78
N TRP A 301 3.19 -6.27 -14.79
CA TRP A 301 4.04 -6.11 -13.61
C TRP A 301 4.52 -4.67 -13.38
N LEU A 302 4.25 -3.75 -14.30
CA LEU A 302 4.62 -2.35 -14.20
C LEU A 302 3.36 -1.50 -14.04
N PHE A 303 3.27 -0.76 -12.93
CA PHE A 303 2.10 0.03 -12.58
C PHE A 303 2.45 1.50 -12.44
N VAL A 304 1.51 2.35 -12.80
CA VAL A 304 1.51 3.76 -12.44
C VAL A 304 0.28 4.05 -11.59
N GLN A 305 0.45 4.87 -10.56
CA GLN A 305 -0.62 5.44 -9.76
C GLN A 305 -0.46 6.95 -9.74
N ALA A 306 -1.58 7.67 -9.80
CA ALA A 306 -1.66 9.11 -9.62
C ALA A 306 -2.82 9.44 -8.70
N ASP A 307 -2.56 10.22 -7.65
CA ASP A 307 -3.57 10.70 -6.73
C ASP A 307 -3.53 12.22 -6.70
N ILE A 308 -4.70 12.82 -6.64
CA ILE A 308 -4.91 14.26 -6.53
C ILE A 308 -5.79 14.49 -5.32
N SER A 309 -5.43 15.45 -4.49
CA SER A 309 -6.19 15.84 -3.32
C SER A 309 -6.28 17.36 -3.20
N TYR A 310 -7.33 17.82 -2.54
CA TYR A 310 -7.51 19.23 -2.22
C TYR A 310 -7.90 19.33 -0.75
N TYR A 311 -6.89 19.34 0.12
CA TYR A 311 -7.02 19.30 1.58
C TYR A 311 -6.54 20.62 2.20
N ASN A 312 -7.14 20.97 3.34
CA ASN A 312 -6.57 21.90 4.30
C ASN A 312 -5.73 21.15 5.35
N ASN A 313 -5.03 21.88 6.19
CA ASN A 313 -4.44 21.35 7.42
C ASN A 313 -4.39 22.46 8.48
N LYS A 314 -5.35 22.45 9.39
CA LYS A 314 -5.48 23.49 10.41
C LYS A 314 -4.37 23.44 11.45
N ASP A 315 -3.93 22.23 11.81
CA ASP A 315 -2.83 22.05 12.78
C ASP A 315 -1.53 22.75 12.32
N ARG A 316 -1.39 22.98 11.01
CA ARG A 316 -0.23 23.64 10.40
C ARG A 316 -0.53 25.00 9.77
N ASP A 317 -1.67 25.60 10.09
CA ASP A 317 -2.12 26.86 9.47
C ASP A 317 -2.07 26.82 7.92
N ARG A 318 -2.52 25.70 7.34
CA ARG A 318 -2.55 25.54 5.88
C ARG A 318 -3.99 25.55 5.37
N ASP A 319 -4.25 26.46 4.47
CA ASP A 319 -5.49 26.50 3.70
C ASP A 319 -5.60 25.29 2.75
N HIS A 320 -6.78 25.17 2.13
CA HIS A 320 -6.97 24.13 1.12
C HIS A 320 -5.99 24.30 -0.03
N HIS A 321 -5.23 23.28 -0.29
CA HIS A 321 -4.19 23.26 -1.31
C HIS A 321 -4.19 21.97 -2.10
N LEU A 322 -3.64 22.05 -3.29
CA LEU A 322 -3.49 20.91 -4.18
C LEU A 322 -2.32 20.04 -3.71
N GLY A 323 -2.64 18.77 -3.48
CA GLY A 323 -1.65 17.70 -3.29
C GLY A 323 -1.66 16.75 -4.48
N ILE A 324 -0.48 16.38 -4.97
CA ILE A 324 -0.30 15.42 -6.05
C ILE A 324 0.64 14.32 -5.56
N PHE A 325 0.23 13.09 -5.76
CA PHE A 325 1.06 11.92 -5.52
C PHE A 325 1.16 11.10 -6.81
N ASN A 326 2.36 10.64 -7.14
CA ASN A 326 2.58 9.69 -8.22
C ASN A 326 3.46 8.54 -7.72
N ARG A 327 3.14 7.33 -8.16
CA ARG A 327 3.94 6.13 -7.92
C ARG A 327 4.20 5.40 -9.21
N LEU A 328 5.45 5.07 -9.46
CA LEU A 328 5.84 4.04 -10.40
C LEU A 328 6.18 2.79 -9.60
N GLU A 329 5.55 1.66 -9.91
CA GLU A 329 5.71 0.41 -9.17
C GLU A 329 6.04 -0.74 -10.12
N MET A 330 7.06 -1.50 -9.76
CA MET A 330 7.52 -2.69 -10.46
C MET A 330 7.40 -3.90 -9.53
N VAL A 331 6.76 -4.97 -10.01
CA VAL A 331 6.50 -6.20 -9.23
C VAL A 331 7.24 -7.38 -9.84
N PHE A 332 8.00 -8.08 -8.98
CA PHE A 332 8.77 -9.27 -9.33
C PHE A 332 8.22 -10.53 -8.68
#